data_add8ee4b9b59e83ee51249c353804afc
#
_entry.id   add8ee4b9b59e83ee51249c353804afc
#
_cell.length_a   1.000
_cell.length_b   1.000
_cell.length_c   1.000
_cell.angle_alpha   90.00
_cell.angle_beta   90.00
_cell.angle_gamma   90.00
#
_symmetry.space_group_name_H-M   'P 1'
#
loop_
_entity.id
_entity.type
_entity.pdbx_description
1 polymer ?
#
loop_
_entity_poly.entity_id
_entity_poly.type
_entity_poly.pdbx_seq_one_letter_code
_entity_poly.pdbx_strand_id
1 'polypeptide(L)'
;MKLVVAKRALRQNEINCLVKELWRFPHVGFINKRLWQTFKHIYVATHDGNFVGVCVVFPLKQWTKLGPLVICQKYQGKGFGKALLTHVVQNMDQRNLFIGSSNPKVCNIAEDLGFKKETSFFCVPSKIQRYLLSYIFTRFSFQYLLDAMKKKLRSGHWKYYYFLKRNQ
;
A
#
# COMPACT_ATOMS: atom_id res chain seq x y z
N MET A 1 -1.14 8.68 24.16
CA MET A 1 -0.04 8.23 23.26
C MET A 1 -0.48 8.46 21.82
N LYS A 2 0.21 9.32 21.08
CA LYS A 2 -0.27 9.83 19.78
C LYS A 2 0.55 9.22 18.62
N LEU A 3 -0.12 8.67 17.61
CA LEU A 3 0.51 8.33 16.35
C LEU A 3 0.91 9.63 15.62
N VAL A 4 2.18 9.73 15.24
CA VAL A 4 2.70 10.85 14.45
C VAL A 4 2.92 10.36 13.02
N VAL A 5 2.36 11.06 12.04
CA VAL A 5 2.52 10.76 10.62
C VAL A 5 3.22 11.93 9.94
N ALA A 6 4.32 11.64 9.25
CA ALA A 6 5.10 12.64 8.54
C ALA A 6 5.36 12.19 7.09
N LYS A 7 5.26 13.13 6.15
CA LYS A 7 5.67 12.92 4.76
C LYS A 7 7.16 13.16 4.65
N ARG A 8 7.94 12.08 4.53
CA ARG A 8 9.41 12.13 4.44
C ARG A 8 10.01 10.89 3.77
N ALA A 9 11.28 10.96 3.44
CA ALA A 9 12.03 9.78 3.03
C ALA A 9 12.23 8.80 4.20
N LEU A 10 12.39 7.53 3.85
CA LEU A 10 12.71 6.47 4.82
C LEU A 10 14.17 6.54 5.26
N ARG A 11 14.41 6.28 6.53
CA ARG A 11 15.76 6.05 7.06
C ARG A 11 16.21 4.62 6.73
N GLN A 12 17.52 4.38 6.71
CA GLN A 12 18.07 3.06 6.35
C GLN A 12 17.60 1.93 7.26
N ASN A 13 17.50 2.18 8.57
CA ASN A 13 16.97 1.22 9.55
C ASN A 13 15.49 0.89 9.32
N GLU A 14 14.68 1.87 8.89
CA GLU A 14 13.27 1.68 8.56
C GLU A 14 13.10 0.83 7.30
N ILE A 15 13.94 1.06 6.27
CA ILE A 15 13.97 0.23 5.05
C ILE A 15 14.34 -1.22 5.41
N ASN A 16 15.35 -1.40 6.26
CA ASN A 16 15.76 -2.74 6.70
C ASN A 16 14.63 -3.46 7.46
N CYS A 17 13.90 -2.73 8.29
CA CYS A 17 12.71 -3.24 8.98
C CYS A 17 11.64 -3.67 7.96
N LEU A 18 11.28 -2.80 7.02
CA LEU A 18 10.26 -3.08 6.00
C LEU A 18 10.60 -4.32 5.16
N VAL A 19 11.84 -4.46 4.71
CA VAL A 19 12.26 -5.63 3.93
C VAL A 19 12.09 -6.93 4.71
N LYS A 20 12.44 -6.95 6.01
CA LYS A 20 12.23 -8.10 6.89
C LYS A 20 10.74 -8.42 7.08
N GLU A 21 9.91 -7.39 7.31
CA GLU A 21 8.48 -7.55 7.52
C GLU A 21 7.76 -8.08 6.27
N LEU A 22 8.12 -7.63 5.08
CA LEU A 22 7.45 -8.00 3.83
C LEU A 22 7.51 -9.51 3.52
N TRP A 23 8.53 -10.21 3.97
CA TRP A 23 8.60 -11.68 3.85
C TRP A 23 7.47 -12.39 4.58
N ARG A 24 6.93 -11.77 5.63
CA ARG A 24 5.86 -12.30 6.47
C ARG A 24 4.46 -11.96 5.96
N PHE A 25 4.34 -10.94 5.09
CA PHE A 25 3.05 -10.42 4.64
C PHE A 25 2.62 -11.06 3.32
N PRO A 26 1.58 -11.92 3.34
CA PRO A 26 1.16 -12.64 2.14
C PRO A 26 0.59 -11.72 1.06
N HIS A 27 -0.05 -10.61 1.44
CA HIS A 27 -0.80 -9.72 0.54
C HIS A 27 0.02 -8.58 -0.06
N VAL A 28 1.31 -8.46 0.25
CA VAL A 28 2.20 -7.43 -0.28
C VAL A 28 3.32 -8.10 -1.07
N GLY A 29 3.47 -7.73 -2.35
CA GLY A 29 4.58 -8.21 -3.17
C GLY A 29 5.94 -7.77 -2.63
N PHE A 30 6.97 -8.54 -2.91
CA PHE A 30 8.32 -8.24 -2.46
C PHE A 30 8.81 -6.89 -3.00
N ILE A 31 9.34 -6.07 -2.11
CA ILE A 31 9.93 -4.76 -2.42
C ILE A 31 11.34 -4.78 -1.82
N ASN A 32 12.35 -4.77 -2.66
CA ASN A 32 13.75 -4.76 -2.25
C ASN A 32 14.20 -3.38 -1.73
N LYS A 33 15.38 -3.32 -1.10
CA LYS A 33 15.94 -2.07 -0.54
C LYS A 33 16.04 -0.95 -1.57
N ARG A 34 16.58 -1.25 -2.77
CA ARG A 34 16.76 -0.25 -3.84
C ARG A 34 15.43 0.39 -4.22
N LEU A 35 14.38 -0.42 -4.32
CA LEU A 35 13.06 0.06 -4.69
C LEU A 35 12.42 0.94 -3.61
N TRP A 36 12.61 0.61 -2.32
CA TRP A 36 12.18 1.49 -1.23
C TRP A 36 12.83 2.88 -1.30
N GLN A 37 14.08 2.97 -1.72
CA GLN A 37 14.82 4.22 -1.88
C GLN A 37 14.32 5.08 -3.06
N THR A 38 13.65 4.47 -4.06
CA THR A 38 13.12 5.21 -5.23
C THR A 38 11.78 5.89 -4.97
N PHE A 39 11.07 5.53 -3.91
CA PHE A 39 9.76 6.12 -3.64
C PHE A 39 9.91 7.55 -3.13
N LYS A 40 9.25 8.50 -3.82
CA LYS A 40 9.34 9.94 -3.55
C LYS A 40 8.29 10.44 -2.55
N HIS A 41 7.12 9.83 -2.52
CA HIS A 41 6.00 10.29 -1.70
C HIS A 41 5.63 9.20 -0.69
N ILE A 42 6.23 9.28 0.50
CA ILE A 42 6.06 8.30 1.58
C ILE A 42 5.52 9.01 2.81
N TYR A 43 4.44 8.48 3.37
CA TYR A 43 3.96 8.84 4.69
C TYR A 43 4.47 7.81 5.69
N VAL A 44 5.24 8.26 6.64
CA VAL A 44 5.87 7.44 7.68
C VAL A 44 5.13 7.65 8.99
N ALA A 45 4.68 6.56 9.60
CA ALA A 45 4.05 6.57 10.90
C ALA A 45 5.06 6.19 11.99
N THR A 46 5.07 6.95 13.07
CA THR A 46 5.85 6.69 14.28
C THR A 46 4.94 6.77 15.51
N HIS A 47 5.25 5.99 16.54
CA HIS A 47 4.57 5.98 17.83
C HIS A 47 5.62 5.95 18.93
N ASP A 48 5.60 6.97 19.80
CA ASP A 48 6.62 7.19 20.84
C ASP A 48 8.06 7.12 20.29
N GLY A 49 8.30 7.81 19.17
CA GLY A 49 9.59 7.84 18.48
C GLY A 49 9.94 6.57 17.68
N ASN A 50 9.19 5.49 17.85
CA ASN A 50 9.45 4.22 17.18
C ASN A 50 8.75 4.13 15.83
N PHE A 51 9.40 3.53 14.84
CA PHE A 51 8.86 3.28 13.52
C PHE A 51 7.71 2.26 13.58
N VAL A 52 6.54 2.66 13.07
CA VAL A 52 5.30 1.86 13.05
C VAL A 52 5.03 1.28 11.66
N GLY A 53 5.21 2.10 10.63
CA GLY A 53 4.89 1.67 9.28
C GLY A 53 4.85 2.81 8.27
N VAL A 54 4.41 2.49 7.06
CA VAL A 54 4.40 3.43 5.92
C VAL A 54 3.17 3.27 5.05
N CYS A 55 2.80 4.36 4.37
CA CYS A 55 1.94 4.36 3.21
C CYS A 55 2.64 5.10 2.07
N VAL A 56 2.84 4.44 0.93
CA VAL A 56 3.43 5.07 -0.27
C VAL A 56 2.31 5.65 -1.12
N VAL A 57 2.58 6.79 -1.73
CA VAL A 57 1.63 7.51 -2.60
C VAL A 57 2.23 7.64 -3.99
N PHE A 58 1.48 7.28 -5.02
CA PHE A 58 1.87 7.41 -6.43
C PHE A 58 0.92 8.35 -7.16
N PRO A 59 1.33 9.60 -7.43
CA PRO A 59 0.55 10.52 -8.25
C PRO A 59 0.47 10.04 -9.71
N LEU A 60 -0.74 9.89 -10.25
CA LEU A 60 -1.05 9.44 -11.61
C LEU A 60 -1.97 10.46 -12.31
N LYS A 61 -1.46 11.62 -12.67
CA LYS A 61 -2.27 12.71 -13.28
C LYS A 61 -3.52 13.05 -12.44
N GLN A 62 -4.71 12.59 -12.86
CA GLN A 62 -5.99 12.82 -12.17
C GLN A 62 -6.26 11.87 -11.01
N TRP A 63 -5.48 10.80 -10.88
CA TRP A 63 -5.61 9.78 -9.85
C TRP A 63 -4.37 9.73 -8.97
N THR A 64 -4.56 9.31 -7.75
CA THR A 64 -3.46 9.00 -6.83
C THR A 64 -3.64 7.59 -6.31
N LYS A 65 -2.66 6.73 -6.56
CA LYS A 65 -2.63 5.39 -5.97
C LYS A 65 -2.06 5.45 -4.58
N LEU A 66 -2.77 4.86 -3.62
CA LEU A 66 -2.33 4.67 -2.24
C LEU A 66 -1.85 3.23 -2.03
N GLY A 67 -0.69 3.07 -1.44
CA GLY A 67 -0.07 1.77 -1.15
C GLY A 67 1.20 1.50 -1.97
N PRO A 68 2.08 0.63 -1.46
CA PRO A 68 1.85 -0.29 -0.35
C PRO A 68 1.61 0.42 0.99
N LEU A 69 0.65 -0.13 1.77
CA LEU A 69 0.45 0.17 3.17
C LEU A 69 1.05 -0.97 4.00
N VAL A 70 2.06 -0.66 4.79
CA VAL A 70 2.79 -1.66 5.59
C VAL A 70 2.88 -1.19 7.03
N ILE A 71 2.37 -2.01 7.96
CA ILE A 71 2.49 -1.79 9.41
C ILE A 71 3.31 -2.93 9.98
N CYS A 72 4.37 -2.62 10.73
CA CYS A 72 5.22 -3.61 11.39
C CYS A 72 4.39 -4.51 12.30
N GLN A 73 4.68 -5.81 12.31
CA GLN A 73 3.88 -6.85 12.95
C GLN A 73 3.53 -6.52 14.41
N LYS A 74 4.48 -6.01 15.19
CA LYS A 74 4.30 -5.65 16.61
C LYS A 74 3.27 -4.53 16.84
N TYR A 75 2.89 -3.81 15.80
CA TYR A 75 1.92 -2.70 15.84
C TYR A 75 0.61 -3.03 15.13
N GLN A 76 0.48 -4.20 14.53
CA GLN A 76 -0.78 -4.62 13.91
C GLN A 76 -1.88 -4.88 14.95
N GLY A 77 -3.15 -4.75 14.53
CA GLY A 77 -4.29 -4.93 15.43
C GLY A 77 -4.60 -3.74 16.36
N LYS A 78 -3.74 -2.71 16.37
CA LYS A 78 -3.86 -1.52 17.25
C LYS A 78 -4.48 -0.29 16.57
N GLY A 79 -5.09 -0.46 15.39
CA GLY A 79 -5.73 0.64 14.64
C GLY A 79 -4.76 1.53 13.85
N PHE A 80 -3.44 1.36 13.96
CA PHE A 80 -2.46 2.24 13.30
C PHE A 80 -2.53 2.24 11.78
N GLY A 81 -2.89 1.12 11.16
CA GLY A 81 -3.08 1.06 9.71
C GLY A 81 -4.26 1.92 9.24
N LYS A 82 -5.38 1.89 9.98
CA LYS A 82 -6.54 2.76 9.72
C LYS A 82 -6.16 4.22 9.94
N ALA A 83 -5.54 4.55 11.06
CA ALA A 83 -5.14 5.93 11.36
C ALA A 83 -4.16 6.49 10.31
N LEU A 84 -3.16 5.71 9.88
CA LEU A 84 -2.22 6.13 8.83
C LEU A 84 -2.93 6.36 7.49
N LEU A 85 -3.78 5.42 7.06
CA LEU A 85 -4.47 5.55 5.78
C LEU A 85 -5.48 6.70 5.80
N THR A 86 -6.20 6.90 6.90
CA THR A 86 -7.10 8.05 7.10
C THR A 86 -6.34 9.37 6.97
N HIS A 87 -5.20 9.50 7.65
CA HIS A 87 -4.37 10.70 7.56
C HIS A 87 -3.91 10.97 6.12
N VAL A 88 -3.49 9.93 5.40
CA VAL A 88 -3.07 10.06 3.99
C VAL A 88 -4.24 10.51 3.10
N VAL A 89 -5.42 9.90 3.27
CA VAL A 89 -6.62 10.26 2.49
C VAL A 89 -7.02 11.70 2.74
N GLN A 90 -7.05 12.16 3.99
CA GLN A 90 -7.38 13.55 4.36
C GLN A 90 -6.41 14.57 3.76
N ASN A 91 -5.13 14.21 3.60
CA ASN A 91 -4.14 15.09 2.96
C ASN A 91 -4.16 15.05 1.41
N MET A 92 -5.14 14.35 0.82
CA MET A 92 -5.30 14.18 -0.63
C MET A 92 -6.66 14.66 -1.15
N ASP A 93 -7.35 15.55 -0.41
CA ASP A 93 -8.77 15.91 -0.59
C ASP A 93 -9.18 16.36 -1.99
N GLN A 94 -8.25 16.83 -2.81
CA GLN A 94 -8.57 17.32 -4.18
C GLN A 94 -8.26 16.30 -5.29
N ARG A 95 -8.04 15.01 -4.96
CA ARG A 95 -7.63 14.00 -5.94
C ARG A 95 -8.54 12.79 -5.93
N ASN A 96 -8.76 12.23 -7.11
CA ASN A 96 -9.32 10.89 -7.20
C ASN A 96 -8.33 9.88 -6.62
N LEU A 97 -8.79 9.02 -5.73
CA LEU A 97 -7.94 8.07 -5.00
C LEU A 97 -8.22 6.63 -5.44
N PHE A 98 -7.16 5.85 -5.49
CA PHE A 98 -7.20 4.44 -5.84
C PHE A 98 -6.40 3.58 -4.85
N ILE A 99 -7.02 2.49 -4.41
CA ILE A 99 -6.38 1.44 -3.61
C ILE A 99 -6.63 0.10 -4.31
N GLY A 100 -5.61 -0.74 -4.44
CA GLY A 100 -5.76 -2.13 -4.86
C GLY A 100 -5.25 -3.05 -3.77
N SER A 101 -6.06 -4.01 -3.33
CA SER A 101 -5.69 -4.91 -2.23
C SER A 101 -6.41 -6.25 -2.30
N SER A 102 -5.73 -7.30 -1.83
CA SER A 102 -6.31 -8.59 -1.47
C SER A 102 -6.35 -8.80 0.06
N ASN A 103 -5.87 -7.83 0.85
CA ASN A 103 -5.87 -7.92 2.31
C ASN A 103 -7.23 -7.49 2.86
N PRO A 104 -8.00 -8.38 3.53
CA PRO A 104 -9.33 -8.05 4.05
C PRO A 104 -9.33 -6.84 4.98
N LYS A 105 -8.29 -6.67 5.81
CA LYS A 105 -8.19 -5.52 6.73
C LYS A 105 -8.06 -4.20 5.96
N VAL A 106 -7.29 -4.17 4.87
CA VAL A 106 -7.16 -2.98 4.02
C VAL A 106 -8.46 -2.73 3.25
N CYS A 107 -9.14 -3.79 2.80
CA CYS A 107 -10.44 -3.68 2.12
C CYS A 107 -11.48 -3.01 3.05
N ASN A 108 -11.61 -3.49 4.27
CA ASN A 108 -12.56 -2.91 5.25
C ASN A 108 -12.22 -1.43 5.55
N ILE A 109 -10.93 -1.10 5.73
CA ILE A 109 -10.52 0.29 5.97
C ILE A 109 -10.87 1.18 4.76
N ALA A 110 -10.69 0.69 3.53
CA ALA A 110 -11.04 1.44 2.32
C ALA A 110 -12.56 1.68 2.23
N GLU A 111 -13.38 0.69 2.52
CA GLU A 111 -14.84 0.81 2.58
C GLU A 111 -15.27 1.82 3.66
N ASP A 112 -14.71 1.75 4.88
CA ASP A 112 -14.95 2.70 5.97
C ASP A 112 -14.57 4.15 5.59
N LEU A 113 -13.58 4.33 4.71
CA LEU A 113 -13.14 5.66 4.22
C LEU A 113 -13.94 6.14 3.01
N GLY A 114 -15.03 5.44 2.64
CA GLY A 114 -15.94 5.82 1.57
C GLY A 114 -15.41 5.52 0.16
N PHE A 115 -14.50 4.56 0.02
CA PHE A 115 -14.10 4.08 -1.30
C PHE A 115 -15.14 3.11 -1.84
N LYS A 116 -15.50 3.27 -3.13
CA LYS A 116 -16.33 2.31 -3.86
C LYS A 116 -15.50 1.11 -4.26
N LYS A 117 -15.97 -0.09 -3.91
CA LYS A 117 -15.33 -1.36 -4.26
C LYS A 117 -15.70 -1.80 -5.66
N GLU A 118 -14.71 -2.18 -6.44
CA GLU A 118 -14.83 -2.78 -7.76
C GLU A 118 -14.15 -4.14 -7.77
N THR A 119 -14.82 -5.13 -8.35
CA THR A 119 -14.30 -6.51 -8.42
C THR A 119 -13.65 -6.82 -9.76
N SER A 120 -13.96 -6.02 -10.79
CA SER A 120 -13.45 -6.20 -12.15
C SER A 120 -12.35 -5.19 -12.46
N PHE A 121 -11.26 -5.67 -13.06
CA PHE A 121 -10.19 -4.82 -13.59
C PHE A 121 -10.71 -3.86 -14.67
N PHE A 122 -11.72 -4.27 -15.43
CA PHE A 122 -12.28 -3.44 -16.51
C PHE A 122 -13.10 -2.25 -16.01
N CYS A 123 -13.59 -2.29 -14.76
CA CYS A 123 -14.27 -1.16 -14.12
C CYS A 123 -13.29 -0.09 -13.59
N VAL A 124 -12.00 -0.40 -13.59
CA VAL A 124 -10.96 0.54 -13.15
C VAL A 124 -10.62 1.51 -14.29
N PRO A 125 -10.46 2.82 -14.02
CA PRO A 125 -10.09 3.80 -15.04
C PRO A 125 -8.87 3.40 -15.87
N SER A 126 -8.91 3.59 -17.19
CA SER A 126 -7.88 3.13 -18.13
C SER A 126 -6.45 3.60 -17.80
N LYS A 127 -6.32 4.80 -17.22
CA LYS A 127 -5.02 5.32 -16.75
C LYS A 127 -4.43 4.50 -15.62
N ILE A 128 -5.28 4.01 -14.70
CA ILE A 128 -4.87 3.12 -13.61
C ILE A 128 -4.56 1.73 -14.17
N GLN A 129 -5.37 1.24 -15.12
CA GLN A 129 -5.10 -0.04 -15.78
C GLN A 129 -3.72 -0.05 -16.44
N ARG A 130 -3.38 1.00 -17.23
CA ARG A 130 -2.05 1.13 -17.86
C ARG A 130 -0.93 1.17 -16.82
N TYR A 131 -1.12 1.90 -15.73
CA TYR A 131 -0.14 1.93 -14.63
C TYR A 131 0.04 0.54 -14.02
N LEU A 132 -1.03 -0.19 -13.73
CA LEU A 132 -0.95 -1.53 -13.14
C LEU A 132 -0.25 -2.51 -14.10
N LEU A 133 -0.55 -2.45 -15.38
CA LEU A 133 0.13 -3.27 -16.40
C LEU A 133 1.63 -2.91 -16.48
N SER A 134 1.97 -1.62 -16.60
CA SER A 134 3.38 -1.19 -16.64
C SER A 134 4.14 -1.61 -15.37
N TYR A 135 3.48 -1.52 -14.22
CA TYR A 135 4.05 -1.94 -12.94
C TYR A 135 4.35 -3.44 -12.89
N ILE A 136 3.49 -4.27 -13.47
CA ILE A 136 3.74 -5.72 -13.60
C ILE A 136 4.95 -5.95 -14.50
N PHE A 137 4.98 -5.34 -15.69
CA PHE A 137 6.06 -5.52 -16.66
C PHE A 137 7.42 -5.02 -16.17
N THR A 138 7.47 -3.88 -15.49
CA THR A 138 8.72 -3.30 -14.98
C THR A 138 9.29 -4.03 -13.75
N ARG A 139 8.47 -4.79 -13.05
CA ARG A 139 8.86 -5.55 -11.85
C ARG A 139 8.96 -7.05 -12.08
N PHE A 140 8.83 -7.51 -13.32
CA PHE A 140 8.93 -8.91 -13.67
C PHE A 140 10.39 -9.39 -13.47
N SER A 141 10.74 -9.66 -12.19
CA SER A 141 11.98 -10.33 -11.84
C SER A 141 11.65 -11.76 -11.41
N PHE A 142 12.58 -12.68 -11.66
CA PHE A 142 12.46 -14.07 -11.23
C PHE A 142 12.18 -14.18 -9.71
N GLN A 143 12.80 -13.32 -8.91
CA GLN A 143 12.55 -13.23 -7.47
C GLN A 143 11.12 -12.82 -7.11
N TYR A 144 10.55 -11.86 -7.86
CA TYR A 144 9.16 -11.45 -7.69
C TYR A 144 8.19 -12.59 -8.01
N LEU A 145 8.45 -13.32 -9.07
CA LEU A 145 7.63 -14.46 -9.49
C LEU A 145 7.68 -15.58 -8.44
N LEU A 146 8.87 -15.93 -7.95
CA LEU A 146 9.05 -16.93 -6.89
C LEU A 146 8.34 -16.52 -5.59
N ASP A 147 8.45 -15.26 -5.18
CA ASP A 147 7.76 -14.73 -3.99
C ASP A 147 6.24 -14.79 -4.16
N ALA A 148 5.73 -14.38 -5.32
CA ALA A 148 4.30 -14.43 -5.64
C ALA A 148 3.76 -15.87 -5.63
N MET A 149 4.50 -16.81 -6.22
CA MET A 149 4.14 -18.24 -6.21
C MET A 149 4.12 -18.82 -4.80
N LYS A 150 5.18 -18.58 -4.00
CA LYS A 150 5.26 -19.04 -2.60
C LYS A 150 4.12 -18.47 -1.75
N LYS A 151 3.79 -17.21 -1.93
CA LYS A 151 2.69 -16.55 -1.20
C LYS A 151 1.32 -17.08 -1.63
N LYS A 152 1.13 -17.34 -2.93
CA LYS A 152 -0.10 -17.94 -3.47
C LYS A 152 -0.33 -19.36 -2.94
N LEU A 153 0.72 -20.17 -2.86
CA LEU A 153 0.64 -21.53 -2.29
C LEU A 153 0.32 -21.52 -0.78
N ARG A 154 0.81 -20.51 -0.04
CA ARG A 154 0.58 -20.41 1.41
C ARG A 154 -0.80 -19.92 1.82
N SER A 155 -1.43 -19.09 1.01
CA SER A 155 -2.63 -18.32 1.41
C SER A 155 -3.89 -18.64 0.61
N GLY A 156 -3.85 -19.59 -0.32
CA GLY A 156 -4.99 -19.96 -1.12
C GLY A 156 -5.37 -18.89 -2.16
N HIS A 157 -6.62 -18.90 -2.61
CA HIS A 157 -7.13 -18.00 -3.64
C HIS A 157 -7.29 -16.57 -3.10
N TRP A 158 -6.49 -15.64 -3.61
CA TRP A 158 -6.65 -14.22 -3.30
C TRP A 158 -7.58 -13.55 -4.30
N LYS A 159 -8.71 -13.15 -3.82
CA LYS A 159 -9.54 -12.23 -4.57
C LYS A 159 -8.96 -10.83 -4.42
N TYR A 160 -8.54 -10.21 -5.51
CA TYR A 160 -7.99 -8.85 -5.53
C TYR A 160 -9.12 -7.88 -5.83
N TYR A 161 -9.23 -6.82 -5.03
CA TYR A 161 -10.24 -5.81 -5.16
C TYR A 161 -9.64 -4.45 -5.46
N TYR A 162 -10.39 -3.62 -6.15
CA TYR A 162 -10.04 -2.27 -6.53
C TYR A 162 -10.99 -1.31 -5.82
N PHE A 163 -10.45 -0.27 -5.20
CA PHE A 163 -11.20 0.71 -4.42
C PHE A 163 -10.98 2.08 -5.02
N LEU A 164 -12.06 2.77 -5.38
CA LEU A 164 -12.06 4.06 -6.05
C LEU A 164 -12.78 5.08 -5.17
N LYS A 165 -12.16 6.22 -4.93
CA LYS A 165 -12.80 7.39 -4.35
C LYS A 165 -12.62 8.56 -5.31
N ARG A 166 -13.71 9.02 -5.90
CA ARG A 166 -13.71 10.19 -6.78
C ARG A 166 -13.91 11.43 -5.94
N ASN A 167 -13.17 12.46 -6.23
CA ASN A 167 -13.45 13.80 -5.73
C ASN A 167 -14.64 14.35 -6.53
N GLN A 168 -15.68 14.78 -5.86
CA GLN A 168 -16.83 15.46 -6.45
C GLN A 168 -16.50 16.92 -6.70
#